data_769b6828683f635f9825a3ee5ace0833
#
_entry.id   769b6828683f635f9825a3ee5ace0833
#
_cell.length_a   1.000
_cell.length_b   1.000
_cell.length_c   1.000
_cell.angle_alpha   90.00
_cell.angle_beta   90.00
_cell.angle_gamma   90.00
#
_symmetry.space_group_name_H-M   'P 1'
#
loop_
_entity.id
_entity.type
_entity.pdbx_description
1 polymer ?
#
loop_
_entity_poly.entity_id
_entity_poly.type
_entity_poly.pdbx_seq_one_letter_code
_entity_poly.pdbx_strand_id
1 'polypeptide(L)' 'MIDIKICADCAQWVANLDDSGVVNDDRGNAYRQRRDEGLESFSGCVVVNMDDDGYGFTHNGCDICGQTGHHGISATVF' A
#
# COMPACT_ATOMS: atom_id res chain seq x y z
N MET A 1 -4.12 -0.19 -17.33
CA MET A 1 -3.88 -1.16 -16.24
C MET A 1 -2.41 -1.16 -15.90
N ILE A 2 -2.08 -0.90 -14.64
CA ILE A 2 -0.69 -0.75 -14.17
C ILE A 2 -0.50 -1.67 -12.96
N ASP A 3 0.58 -2.44 -12.97
CA ASP A 3 0.94 -3.26 -11.81
C ASP A 3 1.84 -2.45 -10.89
N ILE A 4 1.51 -2.43 -9.61
CA ILE A 4 2.27 -1.72 -8.58
C ILE A 4 2.63 -2.66 -7.43
N LYS A 5 3.58 -2.22 -6.61
CA LYS A 5 4.03 -2.95 -5.42
C LYS A 5 3.74 -2.10 -4.20
N ILE A 6 3.03 -2.67 -3.24
CA ILE A 6 2.59 -1.95 -2.06
C ILE A 6 2.96 -2.70 -0.80
N CYS A 7 3.02 -2.00 0.32
CA CYS A 7 3.29 -2.62 1.61
C CYS A 7 2.04 -3.29 2.18
N ALA A 8 2.23 -4.11 3.22
CA ALA A 8 1.13 -4.84 3.84
C ALA A 8 0.05 -3.91 4.40
N ASP A 9 0.46 -2.80 5.01
CA ASP A 9 -0.50 -1.83 5.56
C ASP A 9 -1.38 -1.21 4.48
N CYS A 10 -0.78 -0.85 3.34
CA CYS A 10 -1.54 -0.34 2.20
C CYS A 10 -2.44 -1.41 1.60
N ALA A 11 -1.97 -2.66 1.54
CA ALA A 11 -2.77 -3.78 1.04
C ALA A 11 -4.00 -4.01 1.92
N GLN A 12 -3.84 -3.98 3.24
CA GLN A 12 -4.96 -4.10 4.18
C GLN A 12 -5.98 -2.98 3.98
N TRP A 13 -5.50 -1.76 3.81
CA TRP A 13 -6.38 -0.62 3.58
C TRP A 13 -7.15 -0.74 2.26
N VAL A 14 -6.45 -1.07 1.18
CA VAL A 14 -7.07 -1.18 -0.15
C VAL A 14 -8.08 -2.33 -0.19
N ALA A 15 -7.75 -3.47 0.40
CA ALA A 15 -8.62 -4.66 0.33
C ALA A 15 -9.80 -4.58 1.30
N ASN A 16 -9.60 -4.07 2.52
CA ASN A 16 -10.56 -4.16 3.60
C ASN A 16 -10.88 -2.83 4.29
N LEU A 17 -10.26 -1.73 3.88
CA LEU A 17 -10.31 -0.43 4.57
C LEU A 17 -9.91 -0.56 6.04
N ASP A 18 -8.96 -1.45 6.32
CA ASP A 18 -8.50 -1.78 7.65
C ASP A 18 -7.10 -1.22 7.89
N ASP A 19 -6.97 -0.31 8.84
CA ASP A 19 -5.70 0.24 9.27
C ASP A 19 -5.40 -0.06 10.74
N SER A 20 -5.98 -1.13 11.29
CA SER A 20 -5.81 -1.51 12.68
C SER A 20 -4.35 -1.80 13.06
N GLY A 21 -3.51 -2.15 12.09
CA GLY A 21 -2.07 -2.32 12.29
C GLY A 21 -1.27 -1.02 12.32
N VAL A 22 -1.90 0.11 12.05
CA VAL A 22 -1.26 1.43 12.04
C VAL A 22 -1.42 2.06 13.41
N VAL A 23 -0.29 2.52 14.01
CA VAL A 23 -0.33 3.15 15.33
C VAL A 23 -1.08 4.49 15.30
N ASN A 24 -1.69 4.85 16.44
CA ASN A 24 -2.47 6.09 16.57
C ASN A 24 -1.61 7.20 17.17
N ASP A 25 -0.48 7.49 16.52
CA ASP A 25 0.44 8.56 16.90
C ASP A 25 0.86 9.36 15.66
N ASP A 26 1.84 10.24 15.82
CA ASP A 26 2.31 11.09 14.73
C ASP A 26 2.85 10.28 13.55
N ARG A 27 3.48 9.12 13.81
CA ARG A 27 3.99 8.24 12.74
C ARG A 27 2.85 7.63 11.95
N GLY A 28 1.84 7.13 12.65
CA GLY A 28 0.65 6.56 12.01
C GLY A 28 -0.12 7.62 11.22
N ASN A 29 -0.25 8.82 11.76
CA ASN A 29 -0.91 9.94 11.08
C ASN A 29 -0.14 10.34 9.82
N ALA A 30 1.20 10.40 9.88
CA ALA A 30 2.03 10.68 8.71
C ALA A 30 1.88 9.59 7.64
N TYR A 31 1.82 8.33 8.04
CA TYR A 31 1.56 7.21 7.13
C TYR A 31 0.21 7.35 6.44
N ARG A 32 -0.84 7.63 7.22
CA ARG A 32 -2.20 7.77 6.67
C ARG A 32 -2.27 8.89 5.65
N GLN A 33 -1.60 10.01 5.93
CA GLN A 33 -1.53 11.13 4.99
C GLN A 33 -0.83 10.71 3.69
N ARG A 34 0.34 10.07 3.78
CA ARG A 34 1.06 9.61 2.59
C ARG A 34 0.24 8.59 1.81
N ARG A 35 -0.44 7.68 2.51
CA ARG A 35 -1.30 6.68 1.88
C ARG A 35 -2.43 7.36 1.09
N ASP A 36 -3.13 8.30 1.71
CA ASP A 36 -4.25 8.97 1.06
C ASP A 36 -3.80 9.78 -0.14
N GLU A 37 -2.69 10.51 -0.02
CA GLU A 37 -2.09 11.24 -1.13
C GLU A 37 -1.66 10.32 -2.27
N GLY A 38 -1.06 9.18 -1.93
CA GLY A 38 -0.65 8.19 -2.92
C GLY A 38 -1.84 7.61 -3.66
N LEU A 39 -2.91 7.28 -2.96
CA LEU A 39 -4.13 6.75 -3.60
C LEU A 39 -4.78 7.79 -4.51
N GLU A 40 -4.79 9.06 -4.12
CA GLU A 40 -5.32 10.14 -4.96
C GLU A 40 -4.52 10.33 -6.25
N SER A 41 -3.24 9.97 -6.26
CA SER A 41 -2.41 10.09 -7.46
C SER A 41 -2.79 9.09 -8.56
N PHE A 42 -3.51 8.01 -8.20
CA PHE A 42 -3.98 7.02 -9.17
C PHE A 42 -5.37 7.38 -9.66
N SER A 43 -5.53 7.48 -10.97
CA SER A 43 -6.81 7.86 -11.59
C SER A 43 -7.81 6.73 -11.69
N GLY A 44 -7.42 5.50 -11.31
CA GLY A 44 -8.26 4.31 -11.37
C GLY A 44 -8.42 3.64 -10.01
N CYS A 45 -9.08 2.49 -10.01
CA CYS A 45 -9.23 1.67 -8.81
C CYS A 45 -7.99 0.82 -8.58
N VAL A 46 -7.53 0.77 -7.33
CA VAL A 46 -6.42 -0.09 -6.91
C VAL A 46 -7.01 -1.38 -6.35
N VAL A 47 -6.61 -2.51 -6.90
CA VAL A 47 -7.07 -3.84 -6.48
C VAL A 47 -5.88 -4.69 -6.08
N VAL A 48 -5.92 -5.26 -4.88
CA VAL A 48 -4.86 -6.16 -4.39
C VAL A 48 -5.01 -7.52 -5.08
N ASN A 49 -3.91 -8.07 -5.58
CA ASN A 49 -3.88 -9.39 -6.22
C ASN A 49 -3.76 -10.46 -5.13
N MET A 50 -4.90 -10.95 -4.67
CA MET A 50 -4.98 -11.87 -3.53
C MET A 50 -4.35 -13.24 -3.79
N ASP A 51 -4.22 -13.63 -5.05
CA ASP A 51 -3.61 -14.91 -5.44
C ASP A 51 -2.08 -14.85 -5.51
N ASP A 52 -1.49 -13.69 -5.30
CA ASP A 52 -0.05 -13.50 -5.35
C ASP A 52 0.55 -13.64 -3.96
N ASP A 53 1.60 -14.46 -3.83
CA ASP A 53 2.32 -14.63 -2.56
C ASP A 53 3.19 -13.42 -2.20
N GLY A 54 3.21 -12.41 -3.04
CA GLY A 54 4.03 -11.23 -2.86
C GLY A 54 5.44 -11.41 -3.42
N TYR A 55 6.26 -10.41 -3.22
CA TYR A 55 7.63 -10.38 -3.75
C TYR A 55 8.69 -10.68 -2.68
N GLY A 56 8.26 -10.98 -1.45
CA GLY A 56 9.16 -11.06 -0.32
C GLY A 56 9.61 -9.66 0.13
N PHE A 57 10.66 -9.60 0.93
CA PHE A 57 11.15 -8.32 1.44
C PHE A 57 11.84 -7.52 0.31
N THR A 58 11.53 -6.24 0.21
CA THR A 58 12.14 -5.34 -0.75
C THR A 58 12.56 -4.02 -0.10
N HIS A 59 13.62 -3.41 -0.60
CA HIS A 59 14.07 -2.09 -0.20
C HIS A 59 13.43 -0.98 -1.05
N ASN A 60 12.68 -1.32 -2.08
CA ASN A 60 11.98 -0.34 -2.91
C ASN A 60 10.84 0.30 -2.12
N GLY A 61 10.50 1.54 -2.46
CA GLY A 61 9.39 2.22 -1.83
C GLY A 61 8.04 1.63 -2.22
N CYS A 62 7.08 1.65 -1.28
CA CYS A 62 5.69 1.33 -1.59
C CYS A 62 5.15 2.36 -2.60
N ASP A 63 4.48 1.89 -3.64
CA ASP A 63 3.96 2.77 -4.68
C ASP A 63 2.80 3.66 -4.21
N ILE A 64 2.25 3.41 -3.04
CA ILE A 64 1.20 4.24 -2.44
C ILE A 64 1.78 5.19 -1.40
N CYS A 65 2.37 4.68 -0.32
CA CYS A 65 2.83 5.51 0.80
C CYS A 65 4.32 5.85 0.77
N GLY A 66 5.09 5.20 -0.09
CA GLY A 66 6.53 5.43 -0.21
C GLY A 66 7.38 4.76 0.86
N GLN A 67 6.79 3.94 1.72
CA GLN A 67 7.55 3.24 2.77
C GLN A 67 8.57 2.30 2.16
N THR A 68 9.84 2.41 2.60
CA THR A 68 10.91 1.51 2.16
C THR A 68 11.08 0.35 3.14
N GLY A 69 11.67 -0.75 2.66
CA GLY A 69 11.93 -1.90 3.53
C GLY A 69 10.65 -2.61 3.96
N HIS A 70 9.88 -3.16 3.03
CA HIS A 70 8.63 -3.86 3.31
C HIS A 70 8.50 -5.13 2.49
N HIS A 71 7.57 -6.00 2.87
CA HIS A 71 7.17 -7.11 2.02
C HIS A 71 6.30 -6.57 0.89
N GLY A 72 6.76 -6.76 -0.35
CA GLY A 72 6.04 -6.30 -1.52
C GLY A 72 4.81 -7.15 -1.80
N ILE A 73 3.67 -6.50 -1.94
CA ILE A 73 2.41 -7.14 -2.31
C ILE A 73 1.99 -6.57 -3.66
N SER A 74 1.60 -7.46 -4.57
CA SER A 74 1.19 -7.06 -5.91
C SER A 74 -0.21 -6.46 -5.89
N ALA A 75 -0.38 -5.36 -6.59
CA ALA A 75 -1.68 -4.73 -6.80
C ALA A 75 -1.77 -4.21 -8.24
N THR A 76 -2.98 -4.00 -8.71
CA THR A 76 -3.24 -3.52 -10.07
C THR A 76 -4.10 -2.26 -10.01
N VAL A 77 -3.73 -1.25 -10.78
CA VAL A 77 -4.51 -0.02 -10.96
C VAL A 77 -5.25 -0.13 -12.30
N PHE A 78 -6.55 -0.06 -12.25
CA PHE A 78 -7.41 -0.13 -13.44
C PHE A 78 -7.82 1.23 -13.95
#